data_4ceb5832e43649e8e1547c7d8354de0c
#
_entry.id   4ceb5832e43649e8e1547c7d8354de0c
#
_cell.length_a   1.000
_cell.length_b   1.000
_cell.length_c   1.000
_cell.angle_alpha   90.00
_cell.angle_beta   90.00
_cell.angle_gamma   90.00
#
_symmetry.space_group_name_H-M   'P 1'
#
loop_
_entity.id
_entity.type
_entity.pdbx_description
1 polymer ?
#
loop_
_entity_poly.entity_id
_entity_poly.type
_entity_poly.pdbx_seq_one_letter_code
_entity_poly.pdbx_strand_id
1 'polypeptide(L)'
;MGNIYRDMTLENLDESYIGKELKVAGWVENIRDHGGVSFIDLRDMYGVLQVVIRDTELLKGIKKEESISVEGLMEQRDEETYNPKIKSGTIELEAHKITTLGQVYTQLPFEIQTSKEVREDVRLKYRYLDLRNEKVKDNILFRSKVIAYLRQKMTEMGLSLIHISEPTRQAEI
;
A
#
# COMPACT_ATOMS: atom_id res chain seq x y z
N MET A 1 1.59 17.91 11.91
CA MET A 1 0.19 18.02 11.47
C MET A 1 -0.33 16.61 11.25
N GLY A 2 -1.43 16.22 11.94
CA GLY A 2 -2.09 14.93 11.73
C GLY A 2 -2.66 14.87 10.31
N ASN A 3 -2.66 13.68 9.73
CA ASN A 3 -3.30 13.45 8.44
C ASN A 3 -4.81 13.31 8.69
N ILE A 4 -5.63 14.13 8.03
CA ILE A 4 -7.10 14.12 8.21
C ILE A 4 -7.78 12.85 7.67
N TYR A 5 -7.09 12.09 6.83
CA TYR A 5 -7.62 10.89 6.15
C TYR A 5 -7.25 9.59 6.86
N ARG A 6 -6.24 9.60 7.72
CA ARG A 6 -5.77 8.41 8.47
C ARG A 6 -5.01 8.82 9.73
N ASP A 7 -5.12 8.03 10.77
CA ASP A 7 -4.35 8.19 12.01
C ASP A 7 -2.94 7.62 11.86
N MET A 8 -2.82 6.50 11.11
CA MET A 8 -1.56 5.79 10.91
C MET A 8 -1.51 5.04 9.58
N THR A 9 -0.36 4.48 9.26
CA THR A 9 -0.14 3.55 8.15
C THR A 9 -0.25 2.11 8.63
N LEU A 10 -0.40 1.15 7.72
CA LEU A 10 -0.45 -0.28 8.07
C LEU A 10 0.91 -0.85 8.48
N GLU A 11 2.01 -0.06 8.43
CA GLU A 11 3.37 -0.48 8.77
C GLU A 11 3.50 -1.00 10.21
N ASN A 12 2.91 -0.27 11.14
CA ASN A 12 3.04 -0.50 12.58
C ASN A 12 1.72 -0.98 13.23
N LEU A 13 0.81 -1.49 12.41
CA LEU A 13 -0.44 -2.02 12.89
C LEU A 13 -0.22 -3.44 13.41
N ASP A 14 -0.56 -3.67 14.68
CA ASP A 14 -0.43 -4.93 15.40
C ASP A 14 -1.58 -5.15 16.39
N GLU A 15 -1.53 -6.24 17.13
CA GLU A 15 -2.55 -6.64 18.10
C GLU A 15 -2.73 -5.65 19.27
N SER A 16 -1.80 -4.74 19.51
CA SER A 16 -1.91 -3.69 20.56
C SER A 16 -3.00 -2.66 20.26
N TYR A 17 -3.52 -2.67 19.05
CA TYR A 17 -4.61 -1.80 18.62
C TYR A 17 -6.00 -2.43 18.75
N ILE A 18 -6.10 -3.70 19.14
CA ILE A 18 -7.38 -4.37 19.39
C ILE A 18 -8.19 -3.57 20.42
N GLY A 19 -9.47 -3.34 20.12
CA GLY A 19 -10.38 -2.56 20.95
C GLY A 19 -10.28 -1.04 20.77
N LYS A 20 -9.42 -0.55 19.85
CA LYS A 20 -9.30 0.88 19.57
C LYS A 20 -10.04 1.27 18.30
N GLU A 21 -10.70 2.42 18.35
CA GLU A 21 -11.21 3.09 17.14
C GLU A 21 -10.03 3.67 16.35
N LEU A 22 -9.98 3.37 15.07
CA LEU A 22 -8.92 3.82 14.17
C LEU A 22 -9.50 4.28 12.84
N LYS A 23 -8.79 5.24 12.25
CA LYS A 23 -8.99 5.67 10.87
C LYS A 23 -7.79 5.24 10.04
N VAL A 24 -8.03 4.42 9.01
CA VAL A 24 -7.02 3.96 8.05
C VAL A 24 -7.41 4.34 6.64
N ALA A 25 -6.43 4.49 5.75
CA ALA A 25 -6.70 4.80 4.36
C ALA A 25 -5.79 4.01 3.43
N GLY A 26 -6.34 3.60 2.29
CA GLY A 26 -5.62 2.80 1.29
C GLY A 26 -6.42 2.61 0.02
N TRP A 27 -5.96 1.68 -0.81
CA TRP A 27 -6.64 1.24 -2.01
C TRP A 27 -7.40 -0.06 -1.75
N VAL A 28 -8.58 -0.17 -2.34
CA VAL A 28 -9.41 -1.38 -2.33
C VAL A 28 -8.77 -2.42 -3.23
N GLU A 29 -8.08 -3.40 -2.68
CA GLU A 29 -7.44 -4.46 -3.45
C GLU A 29 -8.42 -5.53 -3.90
N ASN A 30 -9.24 -6.03 -2.98
CA ASN A 30 -10.31 -6.99 -3.26
C ASN A 30 -11.57 -6.65 -2.47
N ILE A 31 -12.70 -7.08 -3.01
CA ILE A 31 -13.99 -7.05 -2.33
C ILE A 31 -14.56 -8.47 -2.39
N ARG A 32 -14.97 -9.01 -1.25
CA ARG A 32 -15.58 -10.34 -1.12
C ARG A 32 -16.90 -10.21 -0.38
N ASP A 33 -17.96 -10.81 -0.91
CA ASP A 33 -19.27 -10.85 -0.29
C ASP A 33 -19.58 -12.29 0.16
N HIS A 34 -19.95 -12.45 1.40
CA HIS A 34 -20.28 -13.73 2.03
C HIS A 34 -21.71 -13.74 2.62
N GLY A 35 -22.66 -13.17 1.89
CA GLY A 35 -24.09 -13.32 2.22
C GLY A 35 -24.52 -12.61 3.51
N GLY A 36 -24.22 -11.33 3.64
CA GLY A 36 -24.60 -10.48 4.78
C GLY A 36 -23.42 -9.82 5.49
N VAL A 37 -22.21 -10.33 5.27
CA VAL A 37 -20.97 -9.70 5.69
C VAL A 37 -20.05 -9.60 4.49
N SER A 38 -19.50 -8.41 4.25
CA SER A 38 -18.56 -8.20 3.17
C SER A 38 -17.18 -7.85 3.71
N PHE A 39 -16.17 -8.19 2.94
CA PHE A 39 -14.77 -7.97 3.30
C PHE A 39 -14.08 -7.15 2.22
N ILE A 40 -13.31 -6.15 2.64
CA ILE A 40 -12.38 -5.42 1.78
C ILE A 40 -10.97 -5.75 2.23
N ASP A 41 -10.10 -6.10 1.29
CA ASP A 41 -8.66 -6.07 1.49
C ASP A 41 -8.19 -4.64 1.19
N LEU A 42 -7.92 -3.86 2.23
CA LEU A 42 -7.42 -2.49 2.13
C LEU A 42 -5.90 -2.51 2.11
N ARG A 43 -5.31 -2.02 1.01
CA ARG A 43 -3.86 -2.01 0.81
C ARG A 43 -3.30 -0.59 0.90
N ASP A 44 -2.21 -0.43 1.64
CA ASP A 44 -1.36 0.76 1.55
C ASP A 44 0.04 0.39 1.00
N MET A 45 1.03 1.27 1.15
CA MET A 45 2.40 0.98 0.70
C MET A 45 3.14 -0.04 1.57
N TYR A 46 2.65 -0.37 2.76
CA TYR A 46 3.33 -1.22 3.74
C TYR A 46 2.69 -2.59 3.89
N GLY A 47 1.41 -2.73 3.58
CA GLY A 47 0.71 -4.01 3.73
C GLY A 47 -0.74 -3.96 3.34
N VAL A 48 -1.45 -5.01 3.75
CA VAL A 48 -2.88 -5.20 3.53
C VAL A 48 -3.55 -5.40 4.87
N LEU A 49 -4.71 -4.79 5.10
CA LEU A 49 -5.57 -4.98 6.25
C LEU A 49 -6.93 -5.46 5.78
N GLN A 50 -7.47 -6.49 6.41
CA GLN A 50 -8.85 -6.89 6.19
C GLN A 50 -9.79 -5.91 6.91
N VAL A 51 -10.77 -5.43 6.17
CA VAL A 51 -11.86 -4.59 6.68
C VAL A 51 -13.15 -5.40 6.60
N VAL A 52 -13.83 -5.55 7.71
CA VAL A 52 -15.14 -6.23 7.82
C VAL A 52 -16.26 -5.21 7.72
N ILE A 53 -17.25 -5.49 6.89
CA ILE A 53 -18.38 -4.59 6.63
C ILE A 53 -19.66 -5.37 6.88
N ARG A 54 -20.35 -5.06 7.96
CA ARG A 54 -21.64 -5.66 8.31
C ARG A 54 -22.80 -4.90 7.68
N ASP A 55 -22.64 -3.58 7.51
CA ASP A 55 -23.61 -2.76 6.80
C ASP A 55 -23.24 -2.65 5.31
N THR A 56 -23.91 -3.43 4.48
CA THR A 56 -23.66 -3.47 3.02
C THR A 56 -23.90 -2.14 2.32
N GLU A 57 -24.65 -1.20 2.94
CA GLU A 57 -24.84 0.15 2.40
C GLU A 57 -23.51 0.91 2.27
N LEU A 58 -22.54 0.63 3.17
CA LEU A 58 -21.21 1.25 3.14
C LEU A 58 -20.38 0.87 1.91
N LEU A 59 -20.74 -0.24 1.22
CA LEU A 59 -20.08 -0.71 0.00
C LEU A 59 -20.64 -0.09 -1.28
N LYS A 60 -21.78 0.57 -1.21
CA LYS A 60 -22.44 1.06 -2.42
C LYS A 60 -21.52 1.98 -3.23
N GLY A 61 -21.26 1.56 -4.46
CA GLY A 61 -20.47 2.32 -5.42
C GLY A 61 -18.96 2.19 -5.27
N ILE A 62 -18.45 1.46 -4.27
CA ILE A 62 -17.02 1.23 -4.09
C ILE A 62 -16.53 0.18 -5.09
N LYS A 63 -15.41 0.48 -5.78
CA LYS A 63 -14.79 -0.39 -6.78
C LYS A 63 -13.36 -0.72 -6.41
N LYS A 64 -12.83 -1.78 -7.04
CA LYS A 64 -11.41 -2.14 -6.95
C LYS A 64 -10.51 -0.95 -7.32
N GLU A 65 -9.40 -0.82 -6.59
CA GLU A 65 -8.37 0.23 -6.73
C GLU A 65 -8.87 1.66 -6.45
N GLU A 66 -10.10 1.84 -5.95
CA GLU A 66 -10.50 3.11 -5.37
C GLU A 66 -9.72 3.40 -4.10
N SER A 67 -9.44 4.66 -3.87
CA SER A 67 -8.81 5.12 -2.62
C SER A 67 -9.90 5.47 -1.63
N ILE A 68 -9.87 4.81 -0.47
CA ILE A 68 -10.86 5.01 0.59
C ILE A 68 -10.20 5.29 1.93
N SER A 69 -10.93 5.97 2.80
CA SER A 69 -10.65 6.10 4.23
C SER A 69 -11.74 5.35 5.00
N VAL A 70 -11.33 4.51 5.94
CA VAL A 70 -12.21 3.69 6.76
C VAL A 70 -12.02 4.05 8.22
N GLU A 71 -13.11 4.35 8.91
CA GLU A 71 -13.18 4.55 10.36
C GLU A 71 -13.87 3.33 10.97
N GLY A 72 -13.30 2.75 12.00
CA GLY A 72 -13.87 1.56 12.62
C GLY A 72 -13.10 1.05 13.83
N LEU A 73 -13.62 -0.03 14.40
CA LEU A 73 -13.05 -0.69 15.56
C LEU A 73 -12.08 -1.80 15.13
N MET A 74 -10.89 -1.82 15.72
CA MET A 74 -9.93 -2.89 15.50
C MET A 74 -10.30 -4.11 16.33
N GLU A 75 -10.46 -5.26 15.68
CA GLU A 75 -10.84 -6.53 16.29
C GLU A 75 -9.81 -7.62 16.01
N GLN A 76 -9.82 -8.64 16.85
CA GLN A 76 -9.08 -9.87 16.61
C GLN A 76 -9.88 -10.76 15.66
N ARG A 77 -9.23 -11.31 14.66
CA ARG A 77 -9.85 -12.30 13.77
C ARG A 77 -10.06 -13.63 14.50
N ASP A 78 -11.03 -14.40 14.04
CA ASP A 78 -11.16 -15.79 14.49
C ASP A 78 -9.94 -16.62 14.08
N GLU A 79 -9.45 -17.49 14.95
CA GLU A 79 -8.26 -18.30 14.72
C GLU A 79 -8.32 -19.10 13.42
N GLU A 80 -9.51 -19.60 13.05
CA GLU A 80 -9.76 -20.33 11.81
C GLU A 80 -9.60 -19.48 10.54
N THR A 81 -9.66 -18.15 10.69
CA THR A 81 -9.57 -17.18 9.59
C THR A 81 -8.22 -16.45 9.53
N TYR A 82 -7.27 -16.80 10.39
CA TYR A 82 -5.94 -16.21 10.37
C TYR A 82 -5.26 -16.37 9.02
N ASN A 83 -4.68 -15.28 8.53
CA ASN A 83 -3.94 -15.27 7.27
C ASN A 83 -2.45 -15.05 7.50
N PRO A 84 -1.61 -16.10 7.52
CA PRO A 84 -0.18 -15.97 7.78
C PRO A 84 0.59 -15.28 6.63
N LYS A 85 -0.06 -15.03 5.49
CA LYS A 85 0.58 -14.39 4.34
C LYS A 85 0.67 -12.87 4.46
N ILE A 86 -0.11 -12.27 5.34
CA ILE A 86 -0.12 -10.82 5.57
C ILE A 86 0.25 -10.51 7.00
N LYS A 87 0.97 -9.39 7.20
CA LYS A 87 1.48 -8.99 8.52
C LYS A 87 0.35 -8.75 9.54
N SER A 88 -0.77 -8.21 9.09
CA SER A 88 -1.99 -7.96 9.90
C SER A 88 -2.96 -9.14 9.92
N GLY A 89 -2.48 -10.36 9.67
CA GLY A 89 -3.34 -11.54 9.45
C GLY A 89 -4.12 -12.03 10.66
N THR A 90 -3.81 -11.57 11.87
CA THR A 90 -4.49 -11.88 13.13
C THR A 90 -5.54 -10.86 13.54
N ILE A 91 -5.57 -9.71 12.87
CA ILE A 91 -6.43 -8.57 13.20
C ILE A 91 -7.25 -8.14 11.98
N GLU A 92 -8.36 -7.48 12.24
CA GLU A 92 -9.23 -6.88 11.22
C GLU A 92 -9.89 -5.61 11.75
N LEU A 93 -10.37 -4.75 10.84
CA LEU A 93 -11.06 -3.52 11.17
C LEU A 93 -12.55 -3.68 10.86
N GLU A 94 -13.43 -3.65 11.88
CA GLU A 94 -14.87 -3.54 11.65
C GLU A 94 -15.22 -2.10 11.26
N ALA A 95 -15.70 -1.92 10.03
CA ALA A 95 -15.96 -0.60 9.48
C ALA A 95 -17.28 -0.02 9.99
N HIS A 96 -17.24 1.19 10.56
CA HIS A 96 -18.41 1.98 10.92
C HIS A 96 -18.70 3.06 9.87
N LYS A 97 -17.65 3.54 9.17
CA LYS A 97 -17.80 4.55 8.13
C LYS A 97 -16.73 4.39 7.07
N ILE A 98 -17.13 4.55 5.82
CA ILE A 98 -16.23 4.56 4.67
C ILE A 98 -16.40 5.89 3.91
N THR A 99 -15.28 6.51 3.59
CA THR A 99 -15.24 7.75 2.80
C THR A 99 -14.39 7.51 1.56
N THR A 100 -14.96 7.65 0.38
CA THR A 100 -14.22 7.57 -0.88
C THR A 100 -13.38 8.82 -1.08
N LEU A 101 -12.06 8.65 -1.21
CA LEU A 101 -11.09 9.72 -1.43
C LEU A 101 -10.78 9.91 -2.92
N GLY A 102 -10.81 8.82 -3.69
CA GLY A 102 -10.56 8.85 -5.12
C GLY A 102 -11.29 7.72 -5.83
N GLN A 103 -12.06 8.07 -6.84
CA GLN A 103 -12.90 7.15 -7.60
C GLN A 103 -12.19 6.61 -8.84
N VAL A 104 -12.57 5.39 -9.23
CA VAL A 104 -12.16 4.75 -10.49
C VAL A 104 -13.30 4.87 -11.49
N TYR A 105 -13.11 5.71 -12.49
CA TYR A 105 -14.13 5.99 -13.53
C TYR A 105 -14.07 5.03 -14.71
N THR A 106 -12.90 4.45 -14.98
CA THR A 106 -12.69 3.55 -16.12
C THR A 106 -12.13 2.21 -15.66
N GLN A 107 -12.35 1.17 -16.46
CA GLN A 107 -11.74 -0.13 -16.20
C GLN A 107 -10.22 0.00 -16.19
N LEU A 108 -9.58 -0.67 -15.21
CA LEU A 108 -8.12 -0.71 -15.14
C LEU A 108 -7.55 -1.44 -16.35
N PRO A 109 -6.42 -0.98 -16.90
CA PRO A 109 -5.77 -1.59 -18.05
C PRO A 109 -5.19 -2.98 -17.76
N PHE A 110 -4.96 -3.30 -16.49
CA PHE A 110 -4.48 -4.59 -15.99
C PHE A 110 -4.69 -4.72 -14.48
N GLU A 111 -4.68 -5.96 -13.99
CA GLU A 111 -4.68 -6.27 -12.56
C GLU A 111 -3.30 -5.98 -11.95
N ILE A 112 -3.28 -5.27 -10.80
CA ILE A 112 -2.04 -4.84 -10.15
C ILE A 112 -1.13 -6.02 -9.78
N GLN A 113 -1.71 -7.09 -9.22
CA GLN A 113 -0.94 -8.25 -8.74
C GLN A 113 -0.22 -9.00 -9.84
N THR A 114 -0.83 -9.08 -11.04
CA THR A 114 -0.28 -9.76 -12.21
C THR A 114 0.38 -8.81 -13.20
N SER A 115 0.65 -7.56 -12.82
CA SER A 115 1.20 -6.53 -13.73
C SER A 115 2.48 -6.98 -14.43
N LYS A 116 3.32 -7.82 -13.81
CA LYS A 116 4.55 -8.35 -14.42
C LYS A 116 4.32 -9.24 -15.65
N GLU A 117 3.15 -9.82 -15.80
CA GLU A 117 2.75 -10.66 -16.93
C GLU A 117 2.26 -9.83 -18.11
N VAL A 118 2.02 -8.54 -17.88
CA VAL A 118 1.55 -7.59 -18.89
C VAL A 118 2.71 -7.06 -19.71
N ARG A 119 2.46 -6.78 -20.99
CA ARG A 119 3.46 -6.20 -21.92
C ARG A 119 4.07 -4.92 -21.34
N GLU A 120 5.37 -4.75 -21.55
CA GLU A 120 6.13 -3.65 -20.98
C GLU A 120 5.63 -2.27 -21.43
N ASP A 121 5.24 -2.13 -22.69
CA ASP A 121 4.71 -0.88 -23.24
C ASP A 121 3.44 -0.41 -22.51
N VAL A 122 2.55 -1.34 -22.14
CA VAL A 122 1.34 -1.05 -21.35
C VAL A 122 1.71 -0.68 -19.93
N ARG A 123 2.63 -1.42 -19.30
CA ARG A 123 3.11 -1.16 -17.94
C ARG A 123 3.79 0.20 -17.82
N LEU A 124 4.61 0.57 -18.81
CA LEU A 124 5.28 1.88 -18.84
C LEU A 124 4.28 3.03 -19.03
N LYS A 125 3.26 2.83 -19.88
CA LYS A 125 2.19 3.82 -20.06
C LYS A 125 1.41 4.08 -18.77
N TYR A 126 1.14 3.03 -17.99
CA TYR A 126 0.41 3.11 -16.73
C TYR A 126 1.31 2.84 -15.52
N ARG A 127 2.51 3.43 -15.51
CA ARG A 127 3.56 3.17 -14.53
C ARG A 127 3.10 3.36 -13.09
N TYR A 128 2.22 4.32 -12.83
CA TYR A 128 1.65 4.57 -11.50
C TYR A 128 0.84 3.39 -10.96
N LEU A 129 0.23 2.58 -11.83
CA LEU A 129 -0.45 1.34 -11.42
C LEU A 129 0.58 0.22 -11.21
N ASP A 130 1.52 0.05 -12.13
CA ASP A 130 2.57 -0.98 -12.06
C ASP A 130 3.40 -0.83 -10.77
N LEU A 131 3.64 0.39 -10.29
CA LEU A 131 4.34 0.66 -9.04
C LEU A 131 3.55 0.27 -7.78
N ARG A 132 2.25 -0.02 -7.89
CA ARG A 132 1.46 -0.57 -6.78
C ARG A 132 1.70 -2.07 -6.60
N ASN A 133 2.23 -2.78 -7.60
CA ASN A 133 2.63 -4.17 -7.47
C ASN A 133 3.80 -4.28 -6.47
N GLU A 134 3.66 -5.14 -5.46
CA GLU A 134 4.61 -5.26 -4.35
C GLU A 134 6.04 -5.51 -4.83
N LYS A 135 6.24 -6.48 -5.72
CA LYS A 135 7.58 -6.83 -6.23
C LYS A 135 8.22 -5.70 -7.06
N VAL A 136 7.40 -4.92 -7.78
CA VAL A 136 7.89 -3.76 -8.56
C VAL A 136 8.26 -2.63 -7.62
N LYS A 137 7.41 -2.35 -6.64
CA LYS A 137 7.65 -1.38 -5.57
C LYS A 137 8.94 -1.70 -4.81
N ASP A 138 9.12 -2.94 -4.38
CA ASP A 138 10.27 -3.38 -3.60
C ASP A 138 11.60 -3.18 -4.34
N ASN A 139 11.62 -3.43 -5.65
CA ASN A 139 12.79 -3.16 -6.48
C ASN A 139 13.15 -1.67 -6.48
N ILE A 140 12.16 -0.78 -6.55
CA ILE A 140 12.39 0.67 -6.51
C ILE A 140 12.87 1.12 -5.13
N LEU A 141 12.25 0.60 -4.06
CA LEU A 141 12.66 0.89 -2.70
C LEU A 141 14.08 0.38 -2.43
N PHE A 142 14.42 -0.82 -2.88
CA PHE A 142 15.77 -1.37 -2.77
C PHE A 142 16.79 -0.50 -3.51
N ARG A 143 16.49 -0.12 -4.76
CA ARG A 143 17.33 0.79 -5.54
C ARG A 143 17.56 2.12 -4.80
N SER A 144 16.51 2.69 -4.21
CA SER A 144 16.61 3.93 -3.44
C SER A 144 17.55 3.79 -2.25
N LYS A 145 17.45 2.67 -1.51
CA LYS A 145 18.36 2.37 -0.37
C LYS A 145 19.81 2.23 -0.82
N VAL A 146 20.05 1.53 -1.93
CA VAL A 146 21.41 1.37 -2.50
C VAL A 146 22.01 2.72 -2.89
N ILE A 147 21.23 3.58 -3.58
CA ILE A 147 21.69 4.91 -3.98
C ILE A 147 21.99 5.78 -2.75
N ALA A 148 21.13 5.75 -1.74
CA ALA A 148 21.35 6.50 -0.50
C ALA A 148 22.64 6.03 0.21
N TYR A 149 22.84 4.73 0.31
CA TYR A 149 24.05 4.14 0.90
C TYR A 149 25.33 4.56 0.14
N LEU A 150 25.31 4.46 -1.19
CA LEU A 150 26.44 4.87 -2.03
C LEU A 150 26.78 6.34 -1.84
N ARG A 151 25.76 7.22 -1.84
CA ARG A 151 25.97 8.66 -1.59
C ARG A 151 26.59 8.90 -0.22
N GLN A 152 26.07 8.24 0.81
CA GLN A 152 26.62 8.36 2.16
C GLN A 152 28.11 7.91 2.20
N LYS A 153 28.41 6.75 1.64
CA LYS A 153 29.80 6.22 1.59
C LYS A 153 30.75 7.16 0.84
N MET A 154 30.33 7.67 -0.31
CA MET A 154 31.16 8.61 -1.06
C MET A 154 31.41 9.90 -0.28
N THR A 155 30.41 10.42 0.44
CA THR A 155 30.56 11.59 1.31
C THR A 155 31.53 11.31 2.47
N GLU A 156 31.43 10.13 3.11
CA GLU A 156 32.35 9.69 4.18
C GLU A 156 33.80 9.59 3.68
N MET A 157 34.01 9.31 2.40
CA MET A 157 35.33 9.28 1.74
C MET A 157 35.81 10.67 1.30
N GLY A 158 35.10 11.74 1.60
CA GLY A 158 35.44 13.11 1.24
C GLY A 158 35.05 13.51 -0.19
N LEU A 159 34.25 12.71 -0.90
CA LEU A 159 33.77 13.00 -2.24
C LEU A 159 32.48 13.82 -2.21
N SER A 160 32.39 14.86 -3.03
CA SER A 160 31.15 15.62 -3.21
C SER A 160 30.21 14.93 -4.20
N LEU A 161 28.95 15.38 -4.26
CA LEU A 161 27.97 14.90 -5.26
C LEU A 161 28.45 15.07 -6.71
N ILE A 162 29.24 16.10 -7.00
CA ILE A 162 29.82 16.33 -8.33
C ILE A 162 30.78 15.21 -8.70
N HIS A 163 31.66 14.80 -7.77
CA HIS A 163 32.60 13.69 -7.97
C HIS A 163 31.90 12.33 -8.09
N ILE A 164 30.77 12.14 -7.44
CA ILE A 164 29.97 10.92 -7.55
C ILE A 164 29.32 10.79 -8.93
N SER A 165 28.89 11.92 -9.50
CA SER A 165 28.16 11.95 -10.79
C SER A 165 29.06 11.96 -12.02
N GLU A 166 30.32 12.43 -11.90
CA GLU A 166 31.28 12.56 -13.01
C GLU A 166 32.68 12.09 -12.62
N PRO A 167 32.90 10.78 -12.34
CA PRO A 167 34.21 10.29 -11.93
C PRO A 167 35.28 10.36 -13.05
N THR A 168 34.86 10.52 -14.31
CA THR A 168 35.75 10.50 -15.48
C THR A 168 36.36 11.86 -15.84
N ARG A 169 35.83 12.97 -15.32
CA ARG A 169 36.30 14.31 -15.69
C ARG A 169 37.63 14.74 -15.05
N GLN A 170 38.09 14.00 -14.03
CA GLN A 170 39.37 14.28 -13.34
C GLN A 170 40.59 13.52 -13.90
N ALA A 171 40.42 12.67 -14.89
CA ALA A 171 41.50 11.90 -15.48
C ALA A 171 42.19 12.61 -16.67
N GLU A 172 41.78 13.84 -17.03
CA GLU A 172 42.29 14.58 -18.19
C GLU A 172 42.95 15.93 -17.80
N ILE A 173 43.63 16.02 -16.66
CA ILE A 173 44.50 17.15 -16.36
C ILE A 173 45.91 16.64 -16.01
#